data_2edcf7b926fdc1ecc9f00ba4b13cc929
#
_entry.id   2edcf7b926fdc1ecc9f00ba4b13cc929
#
_cell.length_a   1.000
_cell.length_b   1.000
_cell.length_c   1.000
_cell.angle_alpha   90.00
_cell.angle_beta   90.00
_cell.angle_gamma   90.00
#
_symmetry.space_group_name_H-M   'P 1'
#
loop_
_entity.id
_entity.type
_entity.pdbx_description
1 polymer ?
#
loop_
_entity_poly.entity_id
_entity_poly.type
_entity_poly.pdbx_seq_one_letter_code
_entity_poly.pdbx_strand_id
1 'polypeptide(L)'
;MATAKTLMDASEYDDPNAVKVVTDQSGYAIYFSRSLIPYPRHKTPEFKVYKHIGIYAYRRDFLLKFAALLPTPLEQSEGLEQLRALETGAKIKVLTTDFKGIGIDTQEDLDRANKVFELEEEKKRQEEAARAAEEGK
;
A
#
# COMPACT_ATOMS: atom_id res chain seq x y z
N MET A 1 9.68 12.48 -4.45
CA MET A 1 9.53 11.04 -4.16
C MET A 1 8.11 10.62 -4.52
N ALA A 2 7.90 9.36 -4.83
CA ALA A 2 6.58 8.82 -5.13
C ALA A 2 6.37 7.45 -4.48
N THR A 3 5.11 7.08 -4.25
CA THR A 3 4.67 5.79 -3.71
C THR A 3 3.31 5.43 -4.29
N ALA A 4 2.70 4.33 -3.85
CA ALA A 4 1.41 3.86 -4.32
C ALA A 4 0.41 3.63 -3.18
N LYS A 5 -0.88 3.63 -3.54
CA LYS A 5 -2.00 3.27 -2.67
C LYS A 5 -3.02 2.41 -3.41
N THR A 6 -3.73 1.57 -2.68
CA THR A 6 -4.88 0.82 -3.18
C THR A 6 -6.11 1.03 -2.29
N LEU A 7 -7.30 0.75 -2.81
CA LEU A 7 -8.51 0.78 -2.00
C LEU A 7 -8.42 -0.31 -0.92
N MET A 8 -8.67 0.08 0.33
CA MET A 8 -8.56 -0.79 1.48
C MET A 8 -9.87 -1.53 1.74
N ASP A 9 -9.78 -2.80 2.08
CA ASP A 9 -10.93 -3.57 2.53
C ASP A 9 -11.29 -3.21 3.98
N ALA A 10 -12.59 -3.20 4.29
CA ALA A 10 -13.05 -2.77 5.61
C ALA A 10 -12.56 -3.68 6.76
N SER A 11 -12.24 -4.93 6.47
CA SER A 11 -11.64 -5.87 7.41
C SER A 11 -10.24 -5.49 7.88
N GLU A 12 -9.54 -4.63 7.13
CA GLU A 12 -8.18 -4.17 7.44
C GLU A 12 -8.14 -2.81 8.17
N TYR A 13 -9.30 -2.16 8.42
CA TYR A 13 -9.33 -0.80 8.97
C TYR A 13 -8.64 -0.68 10.33
N ASP A 14 -8.81 -1.68 11.19
CA ASP A 14 -8.26 -1.71 12.54
C ASP A 14 -6.88 -2.39 12.62
N ASP A 15 -6.36 -2.91 11.50
CA ASP A 15 -5.02 -3.50 11.44
C ASP A 15 -3.93 -2.40 11.40
N PRO A 16 -3.08 -2.28 12.43
CA PRO A 16 -2.00 -1.29 12.46
C PRO A 16 -0.87 -1.59 11.45
N ASN A 17 -0.78 -2.83 10.95
CA ASN A 17 0.20 -3.20 9.92
C ASN A 17 -0.24 -2.75 8.53
N ALA A 18 -1.54 -2.61 8.31
CA ALA A 18 -2.11 -2.05 7.10
C ALA A 18 -2.10 -0.50 7.19
N VAL A 19 -1.02 0.12 6.77
CA VAL A 19 -0.82 1.58 6.85
C VAL A 19 -1.80 2.31 5.95
N LYS A 20 -2.49 3.33 6.50
CA LYS A 20 -3.46 4.17 5.79
C LYS A 20 -2.75 5.41 5.24
N VAL A 21 -3.26 5.93 4.12
CA VAL A 21 -2.76 7.18 3.52
C VAL A 21 -3.90 8.06 3.05
N VAL A 22 -3.83 9.34 3.38
CA VAL A 22 -4.70 10.37 2.85
C VAL A 22 -3.93 11.27 1.90
N THR A 23 -4.59 11.69 0.82
CA THR A 23 -3.98 12.53 -0.21
C THR A 23 -4.81 13.77 -0.46
N ASP A 24 -4.17 14.83 -0.90
CA ASP A 24 -4.84 16.00 -1.45
C ASP A 24 -5.49 15.69 -2.82
N GLN A 25 -6.21 16.65 -3.37
CA GLN A 25 -6.86 16.53 -4.69
C GLN A 25 -5.88 16.37 -5.84
N SER A 26 -4.63 16.81 -5.66
CA SER A 26 -3.55 16.65 -6.62
C SER A 26 -2.83 15.31 -6.51
N GLY A 27 -3.24 14.46 -5.55
CA GLY A 27 -2.66 13.12 -5.30
C GLY A 27 -1.32 13.18 -4.57
N TYR A 28 -1.05 14.24 -3.81
CA TYR A 28 0.09 14.26 -2.88
C TYR A 28 -0.34 13.80 -1.49
N ALA A 29 0.52 13.05 -0.82
CA ALA A 29 0.28 12.61 0.55
C ALA A 29 0.12 13.81 1.49
N ILE A 30 -0.95 13.77 2.29
CA ILE A 30 -1.17 14.67 3.43
C ILE A 30 -0.58 14.02 4.67
N TYR A 31 -0.88 12.72 4.89
CA TYR A 31 -0.38 11.97 6.04
C TYR A 31 -0.46 10.46 5.81
N PHE A 32 0.39 9.70 6.52
CA PHE A 32 0.35 8.25 6.64
C PHE A 32 0.17 7.91 8.12
N SER A 33 -0.66 6.90 8.42
CA SER A 33 -0.88 6.47 9.81
C SER A 33 -1.22 4.99 9.91
N ARG A 34 -0.84 4.40 11.03
CA ARG A 34 -1.32 3.08 11.44
C ARG A 34 -2.76 3.12 11.95
N SER A 35 -3.20 4.28 12.45
CA SER A 35 -4.60 4.53 12.82
C SER A 35 -5.50 4.64 11.60
N LEU A 36 -6.80 4.40 11.78
CA LEU A 36 -7.79 4.63 10.73
C LEU A 36 -7.89 6.13 10.40
N ILE A 37 -7.48 6.49 9.20
CA ILE A 37 -7.63 7.84 8.62
C ILE A 37 -8.22 7.75 7.20
N PRO A 38 -9.16 8.68 6.84
CA PRO A 38 -9.79 9.70 7.70
C PRO A 38 -10.76 9.06 8.71
N TYR A 39 -11.03 9.73 9.82
CA TYR A 39 -12.02 9.25 10.79
C TYR A 39 -13.43 9.27 10.19
N PRO A 40 -14.19 8.15 10.19
CA PRO A 40 -15.49 8.06 9.52
C PRO A 40 -16.64 8.62 10.39
N ARG A 41 -16.60 9.93 10.68
CA ARG A 41 -17.69 10.56 11.47
C ARG A 41 -19.04 10.43 10.78
N HIS A 42 -19.06 10.55 9.45
CA HIS A 42 -20.25 10.33 8.63
C HIS A 42 -19.90 9.30 7.56
N LYS A 43 -20.55 8.14 7.62
CA LYS A 43 -20.39 7.10 6.59
C LYS A 43 -21.22 7.48 5.37
N THR A 44 -20.60 8.10 4.38
CA THR A 44 -21.20 8.36 3.07
C THR A 44 -20.76 7.29 2.07
N PRO A 45 -21.50 7.09 0.97
CA PRO A 45 -21.09 6.14 -0.09
C PRO A 45 -19.72 6.45 -0.69
N GLU A 46 -19.29 7.71 -0.63
CA GLU A 46 -18.00 8.19 -1.15
C GLU A 46 -16.83 7.95 -0.17
N PHE A 47 -17.12 7.52 1.08
CA PHE A 47 -16.08 7.26 2.07
C PHE A 47 -15.18 6.11 1.60
N LYS A 48 -13.92 6.44 1.39
CA LYS A 48 -12.88 5.49 0.96
C LYS A 48 -11.65 5.62 1.83
N VAL A 49 -11.18 4.50 2.32
CA VAL A 49 -9.88 4.38 2.99
C VAL A 49 -8.89 3.78 2.01
N TYR A 50 -7.69 4.31 1.98
CA TYR A 50 -6.63 3.81 1.11
C TYR A 50 -5.50 3.23 1.94
N LYS A 51 -5.10 2.02 1.56
CA LYS A 51 -3.92 1.33 2.07
C LYS A 51 -2.69 1.79 1.29
N HIS A 52 -1.67 2.18 2.00
CA HIS A 52 -0.36 2.47 1.44
C HIS A 52 0.32 1.17 0.98
N ILE A 53 0.93 1.20 -0.19
CA ILE A 53 1.78 0.14 -0.70
C ILE A 53 3.22 0.61 -0.58
N GLY A 54 4.02 -0.11 0.22
CA GLY A 54 5.39 0.24 0.61
C GLY A 54 6.43 0.14 -0.52
N ILE A 55 6.08 0.59 -1.72
CA ILE A 55 7.01 0.71 -2.85
C ILE A 55 7.28 2.19 -3.11
N TYR A 56 8.55 2.54 -3.36
CA TYR A 56 8.95 3.94 -3.50
C TYR A 56 9.83 4.18 -4.71
N ALA A 57 9.60 5.34 -5.34
CA ALA A 57 10.48 5.89 -6.35
C ALA A 57 11.07 7.22 -5.87
N TYR A 58 12.37 7.38 -6.04
CA TYR A 58 13.11 8.56 -5.61
C TYR A 58 13.87 9.20 -6.78
N ARG A 59 13.92 10.54 -6.79
CA ARG A 59 15.00 11.21 -7.51
C ARG A 59 16.30 11.02 -6.74
N ARG A 60 17.40 10.72 -7.43
CA ARG A 60 18.70 10.43 -6.82
C ARG A 60 19.11 11.49 -5.79
N ASP A 61 19.03 12.77 -6.16
CA ASP A 61 19.49 13.86 -5.28
C ASP A 61 18.63 13.99 -4.01
N PHE A 62 17.33 13.70 -4.12
CA PHE A 62 16.44 13.64 -2.96
C PHE A 62 16.78 12.44 -2.08
N LEU A 63 17.02 11.27 -2.65
CA LEU A 63 17.36 10.06 -1.90
C LEU A 63 18.63 10.26 -1.05
N LEU A 64 19.67 10.85 -1.64
CA LEU A 64 20.92 11.12 -0.92
C LEU A 64 20.73 12.10 0.25
N LYS A 65 19.90 13.13 0.08
CA LYS A 65 19.53 14.08 1.15
C LYS A 65 18.71 13.39 2.23
N PHE A 66 17.71 12.62 1.82
CA PHE A 66 16.78 11.91 2.71
C PHE A 66 17.52 10.90 3.59
N ALA A 67 18.44 10.13 3.01
CA ALA A 67 19.25 9.15 3.75
C ALA A 67 20.17 9.78 4.81
N ALA A 68 20.53 11.05 4.66
CA ALA A 68 21.33 11.80 5.62
C ALA A 68 20.52 12.46 6.75
N LEU A 69 19.17 12.45 6.67
CA LEU A 69 18.31 13.04 7.68
C LEU A 69 18.24 12.15 8.94
N LEU A 70 18.19 12.78 10.09
CA LEU A 70 17.90 12.08 11.35
C LEU A 70 16.41 11.72 11.41
N PRO A 71 16.06 10.64 12.15
CA PRO A 71 14.66 10.28 12.40
C PRO A 71 13.87 11.43 13.03
N THR A 72 12.64 11.62 12.58
CA THR A 72 11.77 12.70 13.01
C THR A 72 10.71 12.21 14.01
N PRO A 73 10.07 13.12 14.81
CA PRO A 73 9.10 12.72 15.83
C PRO A 73 7.91 11.90 15.33
N LEU A 74 7.30 12.27 14.20
CA LEU A 74 6.17 11.51 13.63
C LEU A 74 6.62 10.14 13.09
N GLU A 75 7.78 10.09 12.42
CA GLU A 75 8.39 8.84 12.00
C GLU A 75 8.58 7.87 13.17
N GLN A 76 9.15 8.35 14.28
CA GLN A 76 9.39 7.54 15.47
C GLN A 76 8.09 7.11 16.14
N SER A 77 7.09 7.99 16.17
CA SER A 77 5.78 7.71 16.80
C SER A 77 5.00 6.64 16.05
N GLU A 78 4.93 6.73 14.73
CA GLU A 78 4.18 5.81 13.87
C GLU A 78 5.03 4.60 13.40
N GLY A 79 6.37 4.68 13.53
CA GLY A 79 7.27 3.70 12.92
C GLY A 79 7.16 3.70 11.39
N LEU A 80 7.05 4.88 10.78
CA LEU A 80 6.82 5.08 9.35
C LEU A 80 7.86 6.06 8.78
N GLU A 81 8.88 5.54 8.11
CA GLU A 81 10.03 6.31 7.62
C GLU A 81 9.64 7.43 6.63
N GLN A 82 8.59 7.23 5.83
CA GLN A 82 8.11 8.24 4.88
C GLN A 82 7.58 9.52 5.54
N LEU A 83 7.24 9.48 6.84
CA LEU A 83 6.84 10.66 7.59
C LEU A 83 8.01 11.63 7.76
N ARG A 84 9.26 11.16 7.84
CA ARG A 84 10.46 12.01 7.82
C ARG A 84 10.49 12.92 6.59
N ALA A 85 10.09 12.38 5.41
CA ALA A 85 10.02 13.19 4.20
C ALA A 85 8.94 14.29 4.32
N LEU A 86 7.75 13.97 4.83
CA LEU A 86 6.69 14.98 5.03
C LEU A 86 7.07 16.04 6.04
N GLU A 87 7.64 15.66 7.19
CA GLU A 87 8.06 16.58 8.24
C GLU A 87 9.18 17.54 7.80
N THR A 88 9.98 17.13 6.81
CA THR A 88 11.01 18.00 6.21
C THR A 88 10.51 18.81 5.02
N GLY A 89 9.19 18.80 4.76
CA GLY A 89 8.54 19.60 3.72
C GLY A 89 8.60 18.99 2.33
N ALA A 90 9.05 17.74 2.18
CA ALA A 90 9.06 17.07 0.90
C ALA A 90 7.65 16.63 0.49
N LYS A 91 7.35 16.73 -0.81
CA LYS A 91 6.10 16.23 -1.38
C LYS A 91 6.25 14.77 -1.84
N ILE A 92 5.30 13.94 -1.45
CA ILE A 92 5.22 12.53 -1.85
C ILE A 92 4.04 12.36 -2.79
N LYS A 93 4.28 12.08 -4.06
CA LYS A 93 3.22 11.73 -5.01
C LYS A 93 2.73 10.31 -4.73
N VAL A 94 1.42 10.13 -4.63
CA VAL A 94 0.81 8.82 -4.35
C VAL A 94 -0.04 8.42 -5.56
N LEU A 95 0.33 7.33 -6.22
CA LEU A 95 -0.39 6.77 -7.35
C LEU A 95 -1.44 5.77 -6.85
N THR A 96 -2.64 5.82 -7.42
CA THR A 96 -3.68 4.82 -7.12
C THR A 96 -3.50 3.62 -8.06
N THR A 97 -3.59 2.41 -7.52
CA THR A 97 -3.54 1.16 -8.27
C THR A 97 -4.62 0.20 -7.76
N ASP A 98 -5.07 -0.70 -8.61
CA ASP A 98 -5.97 -1.82 -8.25
C ASP A 98 -5.18 -3.03 -7.73
N PHE A 99 -3.85 -2.98 -7.75
CA PHE A 99 -2.99 -4.05 -7.24
C PHE A 99 -3.19 -4.22 -5.73
N LYS A 100 -3.64 -5.40 -5.33
CA LYS A 100 -3.79 -5.82 -3.94
C LYS A 100 -2.62 -6.73 -3.58
N GLY A 101 -1.47 -6.14 -3.24
CA GLY A 101 -0.33 -6.90 -2.73
C GLY A 101 -0.60 -7.46 -1.35
N ILE A 102 -0.11 -8.67 -1.09
CA ILE A 102 -0.09 -9.26 0.25
C ILE A 102 1.24 -8.83 0.88
N GLY A 103 1.18 -8.05 1.97
CA GLY A 103 2.34 -7.81 2.82
C GLY A 103 2.68 -9.10 3.58
N ILE A 104 3.96 -9.42 3.67
CA ILE A 104 4.45 -10.61 4.41
C ILE A 104 5.37 -10.10 5.51
N ASP A 105 4.81 -9.85 6.69
CA ASP A 105 5.53 -9.40 7.87
C ASP A 105 5.53 -10.47 8.98
N THR A 106 4.60 -11.44 8.91
CA THR A 106 4.42 -12.53 9.87
C THR A 106 4.41 -13.89 9.18
N GLN A 107 4.58 -14.98 9.94
CA GLN A 107 4.43 -16.34 9.43
C GLN A 107 3.02 -16.60 8.90
N GLU A 108 1.99 -16.04 9.54
CA GLU A 108 0.60 -16.15 9.10
C GLU A 108 0.36 -15.47 7.75
N ASP A 109 1.04 -14.34 7.50
CA ASP A 109 0.99 -13.66 6.21
C ASP A 109 1.64 -14.50 5.11
N LEU A 110 2.77 -15.15 5.42
CA LEU A 110 3.45 -16.05 4.48
C LEU A 110 2.56 -17.23 4.11
N ASP A 111 1.93 -17.87 5.10
CA ASP A 111 1.03 -18.99 4.88
C ASP A 111 -0.19 -18.60 4.05
N ARG A 112 -0.72 -17.40 4.29
CA ARG A 112 -1.81 -16.81 3.49
C ARG A 112 -1.37 -16.54 2.06
N ALA A 113 -0.19 -15.96 1.87
CA ALA A 113 0.36 -15.68 0.56
C ALA A 113 0.56 -16.97 -0.25
N ASN A 114 1.13 -18.01 0.35
CA ASN A 114 1.33 -19.31 -0.30
C ASN A 114 0.00 -19.90 -0.78
N LYS A 115 -1.05 -19.87 0.03
CA LYS A 115 -2.39 -20.33 -0.37
C LYS A 115 -2.96 -19.58 -1.57
N VAL A 116 -2.75 -18.26 -1.62
CA VAL A 116 -3.20 -17.44 -2.75
C VAL A 116 -2.45 -17.80 -4.02
N PHE A 117 -1.13 -17.97 -3.95
CA PHE A 117 -0.31 -18.39 -5.09
C PHE A 117 -0.68 -19.77 -5.60
N GLU A 118 -0.91 -20.74 -4.73
CA GLU A 118 -1.36 -22.09 -5.09
C GLU A 118 -2.69 -22.05 -5.88
N LEU A 119 -3.65 -21.25 -5.40
CA LEU A 119 -4.95 -21.07 -6.08
C LEU A 119 -4.82 -20.36 -7.42
N GLU A 120 -3.92 -19.38 -7.55
CA GLU A 120 -3.66 -18.71 -8.82
C GLU A 120 -2.97 -19.64 -9.84
N GLU A 121 -2.02 -20.47 -9.39
CA GLU A 121 -1.39 -21.47 -10.25
C GLU A 121 -2.38 -22.54 -10.73
N GLU A 122 -3.27 -23.00 -9.85
CA GLU A 122 -4.32 -23.94 -10.24
C GLU A 122 -5.27 -23.35 -11.28
N LYS A 123 -5.68 -22.08 -11.09
CA LYS A 123 -6.50 -21.38 -12.09
C LYS A 123 -5.82 -21.26 -13.44
N LYS A 124 -4.53 -20.86 -13.45
CA LYS A 124 -3.76 -20.78 -14.69
C LYS A 124 -3.67 -22.11 -15.40
N ARG A 125 -3.40 -23.20 -14.68
CA ARG A 125 -3.35 -24.55 -15.25
C ARG A 125 -4.70 -24.96 -15.86
N GLN A 126 -5.83 -24.61 -15.21
CA GLN A 126 -7.17 -24.88 -15.69
C GLN A 126 -7.49 -24.07 -16.96
N GLU A 127 -7.11 -22.78 -16.98
CA GLU A 127 -7.29 -21.89 -18.14
C GLU A 127 -6.45 -22.35 -19.34
N GLU A 128 -5.18 -22.74 -19.12
CA GLU A 128 -4.31 -23.28 -20.16
C GLU A 128 -4.84 -24.61 -20.71
N ALA A 129 -5.33 -25.49 -19.84
CA ALA A 129 -5.93 -26.76 -20.27
C ALA A 129 -7.22 -26.55 -21.06
N ALA A 130 -8.07 -25.61 -20.66
CA ALA A 130 -9.29 -25.25 -21.38
C ALA A 130 -8.97 -24.71 -22.79
N ARG A 131 -7.98 -23.81 -22.87
CA ARG A 131 -7.52 -23.20 -24.12
C ARG A 131 -6.94 -24.24 -25.08
N ALA A 132 -6.11 -25.15 -24.57
CA ALA A 132 -5.58 -26.27 -25.40
C ALA A 132 -6.66 -27.22 -25.92
N ALA A 133 -7.73 -27.43 -25.14
CA ALA A 133 -8.86 -28.24 -25.55
C ALA A 133 -9.74 -27.57 -26.64
N GLU A 134 -9.75 -26.23 -26.70
CA GLU A 134 -10.45 -25.47 -27.75
C GLU A 134 -9.64 -25.40 -29.06
N GLU A 135 -8.31 -25.28 -28.98
CA GLU A 135 -7.40 -25.20 -30.12
C GLU A 135 -7.20 -26.59 -30.82
N GLY A 136 -7.53 -27.68 -30.13
CA GLY A 136 -7.42 -29.05 -30.66
C GLY A 136 -8.67 -29.59 -31.38
N LYS A 137 -9.71 -28.77 -31.61
CA LYS A 137 -10.92 -29.10 -32.37
C LYS A 137 -10.96 -28.41 -33.72
#